data_55b54acb97234d7bc26b73bd308d9f20
#
_entry.id   55b54acb97234d7bc26b73bd308d9f20
#
_cell.length_a   1.000
_cell.length_b   1.000
_cell.length_c   1.000
_cell.angle_alpha   90.00
_cell.angle_beta   90.00
_cell.angle_gamma   90.00
#
_symmetry.space_group_name_H-M   'P 1'
#
loop_
_entity.id
_entity.type
_entity.pdbx_description
1 polymer ?
#
loop_
_entity_poly.entity_id
_entity_poly.type
_entity_poly.pdbx_seq_one_letter_code
_entity_poly.pdbx_strand_id
1 'polypeptide(L)'
;MTSTVNTSSIRFASPRTPEEFETLRSVFLEYAASLEINLCFQGFEAELAELPGEYATPRGALLLALVDDQLAGCCALRPLDAVDYPNAGEMKRLYVRPGFRGQGLGRQLAEAILDSARQAGYSCVLLDTLNEMESARALYQDLGFKEIPPYYHSPIKGAHYLRVYL
;
A
#
# COMPACT_ATOMS: atom_id res chain seq x y z
N MET A 1 -12.13 -6.10 -40.05
CA MET A 1 -11.69 -5.15 -39.04
C MET A 1 -11.43 -5.89 -37.75
N THR A 2 -10.20 -6.15 -37.47
CA THR A 2 -9.81 -6.72 -36.18
C THR A 2 -9.71 -5.59 -35.18
N SER A 3 -10.67 -5.51 -34.23
CA SER A 3 -10.51 -4.69 -33.04
C SER A 3 -9.35 -5.25 -32.25
N THR A 4 -8.22 -4.61 -32.34
CA THR A 4 -7.14 -4.83 -31.39
C THR A 4 -7.62 -4.31 -30.04
N VAL A 5 -8.12 -5.21 -29.20
CA VAL A 5 -8.31 -4.91 -27.78
C VAL A 5 -6.91 -4.74 -27.22
N ASN A 6 -6.52 -3.49 -27.03
CA ASN A 6 -5.23 -3.15 -26.40
C ASN A 6 -5.38 -3.48 -24.92
N THR A 7 -5.12 -4.76 -24.57
CA THR A 7 -5.06 -5.16 -23.16
C THR A 7 -3.73 -4.65 -22.61
N SER A 8 -3.79 -3.61 -21.78
CA SER A 8 -2.63 -3.11 -21.05
C SER A 8 -2.03 -4.23 -20.21
N SER A 9 -0.72 -4.40 -20.29
CA SER A 9 0.01 -5.39 -19.50
C SER A 9 0.30 -4.82 -18.11
N ILE A 10 -0.30 -5.41 -17.07
CA ILE A 10 -0.08 -5.04 -15.68
C ILE A 10 0.90 -6.01 -15.05
N ARG A 11 1.93 -5.47 -14.39
CA ARG A 11 2.96 -6.26 -13.72
C ARG A 11 3.26 -5.65 -12.36
N PHE A 12 3.46 -6.50 -11.35
CA PHE A 12 3.93 -6.08 -10.03
C PHE A 12 5.37 -6.54 -9.85
N ALA A 13 6.22 -5.64 -9.38
CA ALA A 13 7.64 -5.91 -9.18
C ALA A 13 8.09 -5.45 -7.80
N SER A 14 8.91 -6.26 -7.14
CA SER A 14 9.61 -5.86 -5.92
C SER A 14 10.93 -5.20 -6.29
N PRO A 15 11.26 -4.03 -5.73
CA PRO A 15 12.53 -3.38 -6.02
C PRO A 15 13.70 -4.22 -5.49
N ARG A 16 14.77 -4.32 -6.27
CA ARG A 16 15.97 -5.10 -5.93
C ARG A 16 17.27 -4.30 -6.16
N THR A 17 17.28 -3.38 -7.12
CA THR A 17 18.46 -2.59 -7.47
C THR A 17 18.37 -1.20 -6.83
N PRO A 18 19.51 -0.50 -6.66
CA PRO A 18 19.48 0.89 -6.19
C PRO A 18 18.57 1.79 -7.02
N GLU A 19 18.54 1.62 -8.33
CA GLU A 19 17.68 2.40 -9.23
C GLU A 19 16.20 2.12 -8.98
N GLU A 20 15.85 0.86 -8.75
CA GLU A 20 14.47 0.46 -8.44
C GLU A 20 14.03 1.02 -7.09
N PHE A 21 14.92 1.06 -6.08
CA PHE A 21 14.63 1.71 -4.80
C PHE A 21 14.48 3.23 -4.95
N GLU A 22 15.24 3.87 -5.82
CA GLU A 22 15.04 5.29 -6.14
C GLU A 22 13.68 5.54 -6.77
N THR A 23 13.24 4.67 -7.66
CA THR A 23 11.90 4.72 -8.26
C THR A 23 10.83 4.60 -7.17
N LEU A 24 11.00 3.68 -6.23
CA LEU A 24 10.09 3.51 -5.10
C LEU A 24 10.05 4.76 -4.23
N ARG A 25 11.20 5.34 -3.89
CA ARG A 25 11.26 6.59 -3.11
C ARG A 25 10.51 7.70 -3.81
N SER A 26 10.68 7.85 -5.12
CA SER A 26 10.02 8.90 -5.88
C SER A 26 8.50 8.76 -5.85
N VAL A 27 7.97 7.55 -5.97
CA VAL A 27 6.52 7.34 -5.93
C VAL A 27 5.97 7.46 -4.50
N PHE A 28 6.74 7.12 -3.48
CA PHE A 28 6.36 7.37 -2.09
C PHE A 28 6.27 8.87 -1.78
N LEU A 29 7.22 9.65 -2.29
CA LEU A 29 7.19 11.12 -2.16
C LEU A 29 5.98 11.71 -2.90
N GLU A 30 5.67 11.20 -4.07
CA GLU A 30 4.49 11.62 -4.84
C GLU A 30 3.20 11.30 -4.06
N TYR A 31 3.12 10.12 -3.46
CA TYR A 31 2.01 9.73 -2.59
C TYR A 31 1.86 10.70 -1.42
N ALA A 32 2.94 10.99 -0.70
CA ALA A 32 2.92 11.90 0.44
C ALA A 32 2.47 13.31 0.04
N ALA A 33 2.95 13.81 -1.09
CA ALA A 33 2.54 15.11 -1.61
C ALA A 33 1.05 15.16 -1.97
N SER A 34 0.48 14.05 -2.42
CA SER A 34 -0.93 13.95 -2.80
C SER A 34 -1.88 14.04 -1.61
N LEU A 35 -1.42 13.75 -0.40
CA LEU A 35 -2.25 13.68 0.81
C LEU A 35 -2.53 15.04 1.44
N GLU A 36 -1.84 16.09 1.05
CA GLU A 36 -1.96 17.44 1.68
C GLU A 36 -1.72 17.43 3.20
N ILE A 37 -1.05 16.38 3.72
CA ILE A 37 -0.71 16.23 5.13
C ILE A 37 0.77 15.93 5.27
N ASN A 38 1.31 16.19 6.47
CA ASN A 38 2.69 15.87 6.79
C ASN A 38 2.77 14.49 7.44
N LEU A 39 3.50 13.56 6.81
CA LEU A 39 3.71 12.20 7.33
C LEU A 39 4.88 12.10 8.32
N CYS A 40 5.49 13.20 8.74
CA CYS A 40 6.59 13.18 9.71
C CYS A 40 6.23 12.45 11.00
N PHE A 41 4.97 12.51 11.45
CA PHE A 41 4.51 11.78 12.63
C PHE A 41 4.59 10.25 12.47
N GLN A 42 4.69 9.76 11.24
CA GLN A 42 4.88 8.33 10.94
C GLN A 42 6.36 7.98 10.73
N GLY A 43 7.28 8.91 10.91
CA GLY A 43 8.70 8.68 10.63
C GLY A 43 9.02 8.51 9.15
N PHE A 44 8.29 9.20 8.29
CA PHE A 44 8.37 9.03 6.84
C PHE A 44 9.75 9.28 6.25
N GLU A 45 10.46 10.33 6.71
CA GLU A 45 11.81 10.61 6.23
C GLU A 45 12.80 9.50 6.57
N ALA A 46 12.72 8.96 7.79
CA ALA A 46 13.54 7.83 8.21
C ALA A 46 13.19 6.57 7.41
N GLU A 47 11.89 6.34 7.16
CA GLU A 47 11.41 5.24 6.31
C GLU A 47 12.06 5.28 4.93
N LEU A 48 12.06 6.44 4.28
CA LEU A 48 12.67 6.62 2.95
C LEU A 48 14.18 6.36 2.97
N ALA A 49 14.86 6.83 4.01
CA ALA A 49 16.31 6.68 4.15
C ALA A 49 16.72 5.22 4.39
N GLU A 50 15.88 4.46 5.07
CA GLU A 50 16.18 3.09 5.53
C GLU A 50 15.61 1.99 4.64
N LEU A 51 14.94 2.32 3.54
CA LEU A 51 14.35 1.30 2.66
C LEU A 51 15.35 0.20 2.29
N PRO A 52 14.96 -1.10 2.34
CA PRO A 52 13.62 -1.61 2.59
C PRO A 52 13.17 -1.59 4.06
N GLY A 53 14.05 -1.46 5.05
CA GLY A 53 13.73 -1.41 6.48
C GLY A 53 12.72 -2.46 6.90
N GLU A 54 11.62 -2.04 7.53
CA GLU A 54 10.54 -2.94 7.98
C GLU A 54 9.77 -3.62 6.84
N TYR A 55 9.89 -3.11 5.62
CA TYR A 55 9.25 -3.70 4.44
C TYR A 55 10.07 -4.82 3.82
N ALA A 56 11.21 -5.17 4.40
CA ALA A 56 12.05 -6.25 3.90
C ALA A 56 11.38 -7.62 4.06
N THR A 57 11.60 -8.49 3.05
CA THR A 57 11.17 -9.89 3.15
C THR A 57 11.97 -10.60 4.26
N PRO A 58 11.43 -11.67 4.87
CA PRO A 58 10.17 -12.34 4.55
C PRO A 58 8.91 -11.73 5.20
N ARG A 59 9.06 -10.85 6.18
CA ARG A 59 7.93 -10.31 6.94
C ARG A 59 7.27 -9.10 6.28
N GLY A 60 7.98 -8.42 5.41
CA GLY A 60 7.49 -7.27 4.68
C GLY A 60 7.41 -7.50 3.18
N ALA A 61 6.85 -6.54 2.46
CA ALA A 61 6.81 -6.53 1.00
C ALA A 61 6.77 -5.11 0.48
N LEU A 62 7.38 -4.90 -0.67
CA LEU A 62 7.32 -3.66 -1.42
C LEU A 62 6.94 -4.01 -2.86
N LEU A 63 5.89 -3.36 -3.36
CA LEU A 63 5.41 -3.59 -4.73
C LEU A 63 5.38 -2.28 -5.50
N LEU A 64 5.93 -2.32 -6.71
CA LEU A 64 5.73 -1.32 -7.75
C LEU A 64 4.75 -1.91 -8.76
N ALA A 65 3.73 -1.14 -9.15
CA ALA A 65 2.84 -1.50 -10.22
C ALA A 65 3.33 -0.86 -11.51
N LEU A 66 3.44 -1.66 -12.55
CA LEU A 66 3.87 -1.24 -13.88
C LEU A 66 2.77 -1.59 -14.88
N VAL A 67 2.37 -0.62 -15.67
CA VAL A 67 1.40 -0.80 -16.77
C VAL A 67 2.14 -0.49 -18.06
N ASP A 68 2.29 -1.49 -18.93
CA ASP A 68 3.09 -1.38 -20.16
C ASP A 68 4.50 -0.81 -19.87
N ASP A 69 5.12 -1.34 -18.80
CA ASP A 69 6.45 -0.95 -18.29
C ASP A 69 6.55 0.50 -17.75
N GLN A 70 5.42 1.18 -17.60
CA GLN A 70 5.37 2.51 -16.98
C GLN A 70 4.98 2.41 -15.51
N LEU A 71 5.65 3.19 -14.66
CA LEU A 71 5.31 3.25 -13.24
C LEU A 71 3.90 3.77 -13.05
N ALA A 72 3.05 2.97 -12.41
CA ALA A 72 1.63 3.27 -12.23
C ALA A 72 1.21 3.41 -10.76
N GLY A 73 1.95 2.80 -9.84
CA GLY A 73 1.59 2.86 -8.43
C GLY A 73 2.49 2.02 -7.55
N CYS A 74 2.13 1.94 -6.28
CA CYS A 74 2.88 1.18 -5.28
C CYS A 74 2.00 0.70 -4.13
N CYS A 75 2.52 -0.23 -3.35
CA CYS A 75 1.96 -0.63 -2.06
C CYS A 75 3.05 -1.30 -1.23
N ALA A 76 2.87 -1.28 0.10
CA ALA A 76 3.84 -1.85 1.03
C ALA A 76 3.16 -2.62 2.15
N LEU A 77 3.89 -3.59 2.72
CA LEU A 77 3.49 -4.40 3.86
C LEU A 77 4.64 -4.42 4.86
N ARG A 78 4.33 -4.24 6.15
CA ARG A 78 5.30 -4.39 7.24
C ARG A 78 4.70 -5.17 8.41
N PRO A 79 5.54 -5.76 9.28
CA PRO A 79 5.04 -6.35 10.50
C PRO A 79 4.50 -5.27 11.45
N LEU A 80 3.52 -5.64 12.26
CA LEU A 80 2.91 -4.75 13.25
C LEU A 80 2.79 -5.52 14.57
N ASP A 81 3.89 -5.52 15.35
CA ASP A 81 4.02 -6.35 16.54
C ASP A 81 3.48 -5.68 17.82
N ALA A 82 3.43 -4.35 17.86
CA ALA A 82 3.06 -3.58 19.04
C ALA A 82 1.57 -3.22 19.06
N VAL A 83 0.70 -4.19 18.76
CA VAL A 83 -0.76 -4.01 18.74
C VAL A 83 -1.46 -5.19 19.40
N ASP A 84 -2.74 -5.02 19.74
CA ASP A 84 -3.56 -6.05 20.41
C ASP A 84 -3.98 -7.20 19.47
N TYR A 85 -3.65 -7.12 18.20
CA TYR A 85 -3.97 -8.14 17.22
C TYR A 85 -2.77 -9.07 17.01
N PRO A 86 -2.87 -10.37 17.37
CA PRO A 86 -1.76 -11.29 17.21
C PRO A 86 -1.37 -11.47 15.75
N ASN A 87 -0.06 -11.54 15.48
CA ASN A 87 0.48 -11.86 14.17
C ASN A 87 -0.09 -10.99 13.06
N ALA A 88 -0.08 -9.68 13.28
CA ALA A 88 -0.62 -8.68 12.34
C ALA A 88 0.44 -8.09 11.43
N GLY A 89 0.07 -7.88 10.17
CA GLY A 89 0.80 -7.02 9.24
C GLY A 89 0.06 -5.71 9.04
N GLU A 90 0.75 -4.70 8.52
CA GLU A 90 0.13 -3.42 8.18
C GLU A 90 0.36 -3.11 6.70
N MET A 91 -0.73 -2.84 5.98
CA MET A 91 -0.68 -2.35 4.61
C MET A 91 -0.47 -0.83 4.65
N LYS A 92 0.51 -0.35 3.89
CA LYS A 92 0.86 1.07 3.83
C LYS A 92 1.15 1.50 2.40
N ARG A 93 1.00 2.80 2.16
CA ARG A 93 1.46 3.44 0.92
C ARG A 93 0.78 2.91 -0.34
N LEU A 94 -0.49 2.51 -0.24
CA LEU A 94 -1.29 2.16 -1.43
C LEU A 94 -1.56 3.43 -2.23
N TYR A 95 -1.01 3.49 -3.43
CA TYR A 95 -1.13 4.66 -4.28
C TYR A 95 -1.17 4.26 -5.75
N VAL A 96 -2.09 4.86 -6.49
CA VAL A 96 -2.18 4.73 -7.94
C VAL A 96 -2.01 6.13 -8.52
N ARG A 97 -1.06 6.29 -9.45
CA ARG A 97 -0.81 7.57 -10.10
C ARG A 97 -2.03 8.02 -10.90
N PRO A 98 -2.33 9.35 -10.96
CA PRO A 98 -3.57 9.84 -11.57
C PRO A 98 -3.86 9.33 -12.98
N GLY A 99 -2.85 9.19 -13.82
CA GLY A 99 -3.01 8.70 -15.20
C GLY A 99 -3.43 7.23 -15.32
N PHE A 100 -3.38 6.46 -14.23
CA PHE A 100 -3.67 5.02 -14.21
C PHE A 100 -4.88 4.66 -13.34
N ARG A 101 -5.61 5.65 -12.85
CA ARG A 101 -6.81 5.45 -12.03
C ARG A 101 -8.00 5.02 -12.88
N GLY A 102 -8.98 4.37 -12.23
CA GLY A 102 -10.21 3.92 -12.90
C GLY A 102 -10.07 2.61 -13.68
N GLN A 103 -8.98 1.87 -13.49
CA GLN A 103 -8.70 0.60 -14.19
C GLN A 103 -8.62 -0.60 -13.24
N GLY A 104 -8.99 -0.42 -11.97
CA GLY A 104 -8.96 -1.48 -10.96
C GLY A 104 -7.56 -1.79 -10.43
N LEU A 105 -6.56 -0.95 -10.70
CA LEU A 105 -5.17 -1.19 -10.30
C LEU A 105 -4.99 -1.15 -8.77
N GLY A 106 -5.69 -0.25 -8.09
CA GLY A 106 -5.65 -0.17 -6.62
C GLY A 106 -6.12 -1.45 -5.96
N ARG A 107 -7.19 -2.05 -6.48
CA ARG A 107 -7.68 -3.35 -6.00
C ARG A 107 -6.63 -4.44 -6.22
N GLN A 108 -6.04 -4.50 -7.39
CA GLN A 108 -5.03 -5.51 -7.72
C GLN A 108 -3.78 -5.37 -6.84
N LEU A 109 -3.34 -4.14 -6.56
CA LEU A 109 -2.23 -3.87 -5.63
C LEU A 109 -2.56 -4.35 -4.22
N ALA A 110 -3.76 -4.01 -3.72
CA ALA A 110 -4.20 -4.43 -2.40
C ALA A 110 -4.28 -5.95 -2.31
N GLU A 111 -4.87 -6.61 -3.31
CA GLU A 111 -4.95 -8.07 -3.36
C GLU A 111 -3.56 -8.72 -3.38
N ALA A 112 -2.61 -8.15 -4.13
CA ALA A 112 -1.23 -8.65 -4.19
C ALA A 112 -0.52 -8.53 -2.83
N ILE A 113 -0.74 -7.44 -2.10
CA ILE A 113 -0.19 -7.27 -0.75
C ILE A 113 -0.84 -8.25 0.23
N LEU A 114 -2.15 -8.49 0.13
CA LEU A 114 -2.81 -9.48 0.98
C LEU A 114 -2.27 -10.89 0.70
N ASP A 115 -1.98 -11.22 -0.55
CA ASP A 115 -1.34 -12.48 -0.90
C ASP A 115 0.07 -12.58 -0.30
N SER A 116 0.84 -11.50 -0.34
CA SER A 116 2.15 -11.44 0.32
C SER A 116 2.04 -11.66 1.82
N ALA A 117 1.00 -11.09 2.44
CA ALA A 117 0.74 -11.27 3.87
C ALA A 117 0.39 -12.72 4.21
N ARG A 118 -0.42 -13.38 3.38
CA ARG A 118 -0.72 -14.80 3.55
C ARG A 118 0.53 -15.66 3.45
N GLN A 119 1.38 -15.39 2.46
CA GLN A 119 2.64 -16.11 2.27
C GLN A 119 3.60 -15.88 3.43
N ALA A 120 3.61 -14.70 4.03
CA ALA A 120 4.42 -14.39 5.21
C ALA A 120 3.86 -15.03 6.50
N GLY A 121 2.65 -15.57 6.46
CA GLY A 121 2.03 -16.25 7.61
C GLY A 121 1.25 -15.34 8.54
N TYR A 122 0.92 -14.12 8.15
CA TYR A 122 0.12 -13.22 8.98
C TYR A 122 -1.31 -13.74 9.16
N SER A 123 -1.88 -13.47 10.34
CA SER A 123 -3.28 -13.81 10.66
C SER A 123 -4.25 -12.74 10.22
N CYS A 124 -3.80 -11.50 10.17
CA CYS A 124 -4.62 -10.36 9.75
C CYS A 124 -3.74 -9.23 9.21
N VAL A 125 -4.39 -8.32 8.50
CA VAL A 125 -3.76 -7.10 8.00
C VAL A 125 -4.57 -5.89 8.48
N LEU A 126 -3.88 -4.91 9.05
CA LEU A 126 -4.43 -3.65 9.48
C LEU A 126 -4.00 -2.54 8.53
N LEU A 127 -4.78 -1.47 8.50
CA LEU A 127 -4.41 -0.24 7.80
C LEU A 127 -5.12 0.95 8.43
N ASP A 128 -4.61 2.14 8.14
CA ASP A 128 -5.29 3.39 8.42
C ASP A 128 -5.54 4.15 7.11
N THR A 129 -6.64 4.86 7.06
CA THR A 129 -7.05 5.67 5.90
C THR A 129 -7.78 6.93 6.38
N LEU A 130 -7.99 7.88 5.47
CA LEU A 130 -8.60 9.17 5.77
C LEU A 130 -10.01 9.28 5.19
N ASN A 131 -10.85 10.13 5.79
CA ASN A 131 -12.21 10.42 5.29
C ASN A 131 -12.23 10.84 3.83
N GLU A 132 -11.24 11.61 3.40
CA GLU A 132 -11.12 12.16 2.05
C GLU A 132 -10.81 11.09 0.99
N MET A 133 -10.48 9.87 1.43
CA MET A 133 -10.12 8.76 0.55
C MET A 133 -11.29 7.79 0.38
N GLU A 134 -12.45 8.31 -0.04
CA GLU A 134 -13.68 7.51 -0.19
C GLU A 134 -13.52 6.31 -1.13
N SER A 135 -12.84 6.50 -2.26
CA SER A 135 -12.61 5.40 -3.22
C SER A 135 -11.79 4.28 -2.60
N ALA A 136 -10.77 4.61 -1.81
CA ALA A 136 -9.95 3.63 -1.10
C ALA A 136 -10.78 2.91 -0.04
N ARG A 137 -11.62 3.63 0.71
CA ARG A 137 -12.48 3.04 1.74
C ARG A 137 -13.48 2.04 1.15
N ALA A 138 -14.10 2.39 0.03
CA ALA A 138 -15.02 1.47 -0.68
C ALA A 138 -14.29 0.21 -1.14
N LEU A 139 -13.08 0.35 -1.65
CA LEU A 139 -12.22 -0.77 -2.04
C LEU A 139 -11.93 -1.69 -0.84
N TYR A 140 -11.56 -1.12 0.30
CA TYR A 140 -11.25 -1.91 1.49
C TYR A 140 -12.47 -2.65 2.00
N GLN A 141 -13.66 -2.03 2.00
CA GLN A 141 -14.90 -2.71 2.35
C GLN A 141 -15.18 -3.91 1.45
N ASP A 142 -15.00 -3.75 0.15
CA ASP A 142 -15.16 -4.83 -0.83
C ASP A 142 -14.18 -5.98 -0.59
N LEU A 143 -12.98 -5.70 -0.08
CA LEU A 143 -11.98 -6.71 0.25
C LEU A 143 -12.22 -7.37 1.62
N GLY A 144 -13.26 -6.96 2.34
CA GLY A 144 -13.63 -7.54 3.63
C GLY A 144 -13.04 -6.85 4.85
N PHE A 145 -12.40 -5.70 4.69
CA PHE A 145 -11.92 -4.91 5.81
C PHE A 145 -13.09 -4.35 6.61
N LYS A 146 -12.94 -4.38 7.94
CA LYS A 146 -13.91 -3.81 8.88
C LYS A 146 -13.25 -2.77 9.76
N GLU A 147 -14.01 -1.74 10.12
CA GLU A 147 -13.53 -0.67 10.98
C GLU A 147 -13.25 -1.19 12.38
N ILE A 148 -12.14 -0.74 12.96
CA ILE A 148 -11.69 -1.09 14.31
C ILE A 148 -11.33 0.20 15.07
N PRO A 149 -11.22 0.14 16.41
CA PRO A 149 -10.66 1.25 17.18
C PRO A 149 -9.22 1.57 16.76
N PRO A 150 -8.76 2.81 16.96
CA PRO A 150 -7.38 3.17 16.65
C PRO A 150 -6.36 2.25 17.33
N TYR A 151 -5.38 1.79 16.58
CA TYR A 151 -4.28 0.98 17.11
C TYR A 151 -2.98 1.78 17.31
N TYR A 152 -3.00 3.06 16.93
CA TYR A 152 -1.98 4.03 17.29
C TYR A 152 -2.60 5.43 17.37
N HIS A 153 -1.90 6.37 18.01
CA HIS A 153 -2.36 7.74 18.10
C HIS A 153 -1.99 8.52 16.83
N SER A 154 -3.00 8.91 16.06
CA SER A 154 -2.81 9.78 14.90
C SER A 154 -3.26 11.22 15.26
N PRO A 155 -2.42 12.24 14.98
CA PRO A 155 -2.83 13.63 15.16
C PRO A 155 -3.82 14.11 14.09
N ILE A 156 -4.11 13.29 13.09
CA ILE A 156 -4.96 13.68 11.96
C ILE A 156 -6.41 13.36 12.28
N LYS A 157 -7.28 14.36 12.13
CA LYS A 157 -8.73 14.17 12.25
C LYS A 157 -9.26 13.42 11.04
N GLY A 158 -10.24 12.54 11.26
CA GLY A 158 -10.87 11.78 10.18
C GLY A 158 -10.10 10.55 9.75
N ALA A 159 -9.13 10.09 10.55
CA ALA A 159 -8.47 8.82 10.31
C ALA A 159 -9.40 7.66 10.67
N HIS A 160 -9.42 6.64 9.83
CA HIS A 160 -10.15 5.40 10.04
C HIS A 160 -9.15 4.24 10.08
N TYR A 161 -9.42 3.29 10.96
CA TYR A 161 -8.58 2.12 11.17
C TYR A 161 -9.37 0.88 10.78
N LEU A 162 -8.78 0.03 9.96
CA LEU A 162 -9.45 -1.12 9.38
C LEU A 162 -8.62 -2.39 9.56
N ARG A 163 -9.31 -3.53 9.58
CA ARG A 163 -8.69 -4.84 9.70
C ARG A 163 -9.40 -5.85 8.80
N VAL A 164 -8.61 -6.75 8.21
CA VAL A 164 -9.12 -7.95 7.55
C VAL A 164 -8.40 -9.17 8.12
N TYR A 165 -9.14 -10.25 8.40
CA TYR A 165 -8.56 -11.55 8.71
C TYR A 165 -8.21 -12.27 7.41
N LEU A 166 -7.09 -12.96 7.42
CA LEU A 166 -6.61 -13.70 6.26
C LEU A 166 -7.04 -15.17 6.27
#